data_beba2ae4e057b1fd97be2f55cf323bd0
#
_entry.id   beba2ae4e057b1fd97be2f55cf323bd0
#
_cell.length_a   1.000
_cell.length_b   1.000
_cell.length_c   1.000
_cell.angle_alpha   90.00
_cell.angle_beta   90.00
_cell.angle_gamma   90.00
#
_symmetry.space_group_name_H-M   'P 1'
#
loop_
_entity.id
_entity.type
_entity.pdbx_description
1 polymer ?
#
loop_
_entity_poly.entity_id
_entity_poly.type
_entity_poly.pdbx_seq_one_letter_code
_entity_poly.pdbx_strand_id
1 'polypeptide(L)'
;MISVTASLVFDMLCLGLSIVFFWSTFVVMIGLIRPAKRHPRAERKLKFAVLVCARNEKRVIRLPVKSILMSKYPSDCRELIVLADNCTDATVSRALEAGALVWEKKTPSAGKGDVLAWGIERVVASGKYDAIAVFDADNIASDGWFDAMNDALQDGETVVTGRRCSSNACTSLISGWYTVYWDMMNELSNRVRTNLGLSGKLTGTGFAFLVSALGPEGWKTRTMVEDVEFTVQTNFRGGRVAYVPEADYADEQPETFQYMWRQLRRWATGGWQVARLYLFPWLGALCRHPSLRLFDSFFAILTGMSVSFILLFNVLGLVFRLCSGQVGGHAFAVFFGVFGFIFVMGWFTAIAAVALSPDKRMPTARSVLTFPVFSLILSASVLYTLVRPTRTWKPIPHTGG
;
A
#
# COMPACT_ATOMS: atom_id res chain seq x y z
N MET A 1 41.28 -3.15 19.87
CA MET A 1 40.80 -1.81 19.44
C MET A 1 39.94 -1.86 18.20
N ILE A 2 40.36 -2.46 17.09
CA ILE A 2 39.54 -2.54 15.83
C ILE A 2 38.21 -3.28 16.04
N SER A 3 38.15 -4.30 16.91
CA SER A 3 36.93 -5.10 17.15
C SER A 3 35.85 -4.35 17.95
N VAL A 4 36.22 -3.49 18.88
CA VAL A 4 35.26 -2.64 19.64
C VAL A 4 34.67 -1.58 18.73
N THR A 5 35.46 -0.99 17.84
CA THR A 5 35.00 0.04 16.90
C THR A 5 33.98 -0.50 15.90
N ALA A 6 34.14 -1.74 15.42
CA ALA A 6 33.21 -2.33 14.43
C ALA A 6 31.85 -2.70 15.05
N SER A 7 31.80 -3.19 16.30
CA SER A 7 30.52 -3.45 16.96
C SER A 7 29.74 -2.16 17.25
N LEU A 8 30.42 -1.07 17.59
CA LEU A 8 29.83 0.25 17.76
C LEU A 8 29.22 0.78 16.45
N VAL A 9 29.83 0.48 15.30
CA VAL A 9 29.24 0.87 14.00
C VAL A 9 27.88 0.23 13.79
N PHE A 10 27.72 -1.08 14.06
CA PHE A 10 26.41 -1.73 13.94
C PHE A 10 25.38 -1.14 14.89
N ASP A 11 25.77 -0.84 16.13
CA ASP A 11 24.86 -0.24 17.12
C ASP A 11 24.44 1.18 16.68
N MET A 12 25.38 1.98 16.16
CA MET A 12 25.07 3.32 15.63
C MET A 12 24.17 3.26 14.38
N LEU A 13 24.35 2.28 13.50
CA LEU A 13 23.47 2.06 12.35
C LEU A 13 22.06 1.69 12.82
N CYS A 14 21.93 0.79 13.80
CA CYS A 14 20.65 0.46 14.39
C CYS A 14 19.99 1.67 15.03
N LEU A 15 20.73 2.47 15.79
CA LEU A 15 20.23 3.70 16.43
C LEU A 15 19.76 4.71 15.37
N GLY A 16 20.54 4.96 14.31
CA GLY A 16 20.17 5.86 13.23
C GLY A 16 18.87 5.43 12.53
N LEU A 17 18.74 4.15 12.23
CA LEU A 17 17.51 3.60 11.63
C LEU A 17 16.31 3.62 12.59
N SER A 18 16.54 3.54 13.90
CA SER A 18 15.48 3.64 14.90
C SER A 18 14.81 5.01 14.93
N ILE A 19 15.48 6.07 14.47
CA ILE A 19 14.90 7.42 14.33
C ILE A 19 13.67 7.36 13.40
N VAL A 20 13.75 6.60 12.30
CA VAL A 20 12.64 6.42 11.35
C VAL A 20 11.44 5.75 12.03
N PHE A 21 11.72 4.73 12.84
CA PHE A 21 10.69 4.01 13.59
C PHE A 21 10.04 4.91 14.66
N PHE A 22 10.83 5.62 15.44
CA PHE A 22 10.32 6.54 16.48
C PHE A 22 9.53 7.70 15.88
N TRP A 23 9.97 8.25 14.75
CA TRP A 23 9.19 9.26 14.02
C TRP A 23 7.81 8.73 13.64
N SER A 24 7.74 7.54 13.01
CA SER A 24 6.47 6.93 12.63
C SER A 24 5.57 6.66 13.84
N THR A 25 6.14 6.20 14.95
CA THR A 25 5.40 5.97 16.20
C THR A 25 4.86 7.30 16.77
N PHE A 26 5.65 8.37 16.75
CA PHE A 26 5.24 9.71 17.18
C PHE A 26 4.07 10.22 16.33
N VAL A 27 4.13 10.07 15.00
CA VAL A 27 3.04 10.45 14.08
C VAL A 27 1.76 9.67 14.41
N VAL A 28 1.88 8.36 14.69
CA VAL A 28 0.74 7.53 15.10
C VAL A 28 0.11 8.05 16.38
N MET A 29 0.91 8.28 17.42
CA MET A 29 0.41 8.75 18.71
C MET A 29 -0.34 10.10 18.60
N ILE A 30 0.24 11.08 17.90
CA ILE A 30 -0.39 12.39 17.71
C ILE A 30 -1.64 12.29 16.81
N GLY A 31 -1.57 11.47 15.75
CA GLY A 31 -2.67 11.33 14.79
C GLY A 31 -3.89 10.60 15.36
N LEU A 32 -3.70 9.71 16.36
CA LEU A 32 -4.80 9.02 17.03
C LEU A 32 -5.62 9.92 17.96
N ILE A 33 -4.99 10.91 18.58
CA ILE A 33 -5.69 11.88 19.46
C ILE A 33 -6.38 13.01 18.67
N ARG A 34 -6.10 13.14 17.36
CA ARG A 34 -6.79 14.10 16.50
C ARG A 34 -8.12 13.54 16.02
N PRO A 35 -9.17 14.37 15.92
CA PRO A 35 -10.44 13.93 15.37
C PRO A 35 -10.27 13.44 13.92
N ALA A 36 -11.04 12.42 13.54
CA ALA A 36 -11.05 11.95 12.17
C ALA A 36 -11.53 13.08 11.24
N LYS A 37 -10.77 13.29 10.14
CA LYS A 37 -11.19 14.23 9.11
C LYS A 37 -12.45 13.65 8.43
N ARG A 38 -13.50 14.45 8.39
CA ARG A 38 -14.74 14.15 7.67
C ARG A 38 -14.91 15.16 6.55
N HIS A 39 -15.43 14.71 5.43
CA HIS A 39 -15.72 15.55 4.28
C HIS A 39 -17.22 15.87 4.24
N PRO A 40 -17.61 17.14 4.03
CA PRO A 40 -19.01 17.51 3.89
C PRO A 40 -19.60 16.85 2.64
N ARG A 41 -20.88 16.54 2.68
CA ARG A 41 -21.58 16.00 1.52
C ARG A 41 -21.61 17.01 0.38
N ALA A 42 -21.08 16.63 -0.77
CA ALA A 42 -21.04 17.49 -1.95
C ALA A 42 -22.33 17.37 -2.75
N GLU A 43 -22.87 18.52 -3.20
CA GLU A 43 -24.06 18.57 -4.05
C GLU A 43 -23.77 18.09 -5.47
N ARG A 44 -22.65 18.55 -6.04
CA ARG A 44 -22.23 18.14 -7.38
C ARG A 44 -21.68 16.72 -7.38
N LYS A 45 -22.03 15.93 -8.38
CA LYS A 45 -21.48 14.60 -8.63
C LYS A 45 -20.42 14.68 -9.73
N LEU A 46 -19.20 14.27 -9.41
CA LEU A 46 -18.10 14.16 -10.36
C LEU A 46 -18.34 13.00 -11.34
N LYS A 47 -17.90 13.16 -12.56
CA LYS A 47 -17.90 12.07 -13.55
C LYS A 47 -16.64 11.22 -13.39
N PHE A 48 -16.81 9.98 -12.96
CA PHE A 48 -15.72 9.02 -12.78
C PHE A 48 -15.53 8.13 -14.01
N ALA A 49 -14.29 8.04 -14.52
CA ALA A 49 -13.84 6.90 -15.27
C ALA A 49 -13.36 5.83 -14.26
N VAL A 50 -14.05 4.70 -14.19
CA VAL A 50 -13.70 3.61 -13.27
C VAL A 50 -12.90 2.56 -14.02
N LEU A 51 -11.61 2.45 -13.74
CA LEU A 51 -10.68 1.56 -14.40
C LEU A 51 -10.46 0.30 -13.57
N VAL A 52 -10.80 -0.86 -14.13
CA VAL A 52 -10.56 -2.18 -13.53
C VAL A 52 -9.49 -2.89 -14.35
N CYS A 53 -8.30 -3.08 -13.78
CA CYS A 53 -7.21 -3.81 -14.46
C CYS A 53 -7.43 -5.32 -14.33
N ALA A 54 -7.45 -6.04 -15.47
CA ALA A 54 -7.69 -7.47 -15.50
C ALA A 54 -6.74 -8.20 -16.44
N ARG A 55 -6.13 -9.31 -15.96
CA ARG A 55 -5.30 -10.21 -16.78
C ARG A 55 -5.57 -11.65 -16.41
N ASN A 56 -6.40 -12.32 -17.20
CA ASN A 56 -6.83 -13.72 -16.97
C ASN A 56 -7.59 -13.92 -15.63
N GLU A 57 -8.55 -13.03 -15.37
CA GLU A 57 -9.35 -12.96 -14.14
C GLU A 57 -10.80 -13.45 -14.34
N LYS A 58 -11.01 -14.43 -15.21
CA LYS A 58 -12.36 -14.95 -15.53
C LYS A 58 -13.18 -15.41 -14.32
N ARG A 59 -12.53 -15.79 -13.21
CA ARG A 59 -13.21 -16.27 -12.00
C ARG A 59 -13.85 -15.16 -11.20
N VAL A 60 -13.20 -14.01 -11.12
CA VAL A 60 -13.55 -12.92 -10.19
C VAL A 60 -14.08 -11.66 -10.87
N ILE A 61 -13.78 -11.40 -12.14
CA ILE A 61 -14.09 -10.13 -12.82
C ILE A 61 -15.55 -9.67 -12.73
N ARG A 62 -16.50 -10.58 -12.59
CA ARG A 62 -17.93 -10.22 -12.43
C ARG A 62 -18.23 -9.55 -11.10
N LEU A 63 -17.43 -9.79 -10.06
CA LEU A 63 -17.64 -9.23 -8.72
C LEU A 63 -17.45 -7.71 -8.70
N PRO A 64 -16.28 -7.15 -9.09
CA PRO A 64 -16.10 -5.70 -9.15
C PRO A 64 -17.10 -5.06 -10.13
N VAL A 65 -17.31 -5.65 -11.31
CA VAL A 65 -18.24 -5.10 -12.29
C VAL A 65 -19.64 -4.92 -11.69
N LYS A 66 -20.16 -5.95 -11.05
CA LYS A 66 -21.49 -5.88 -10.41
C LYS A 66 -21.52 -4.88 -9.25
N SER A 67 -20.53 -4.91 -8.33
CA SER A 67 -20.51 -4.01 -7.18
C SER A 67 -20.47 -2.54 -7.60
N ILE A 68 -19.69 -2.22 -8.63
CA ILE A 68 -19.58 -0.87 -9.17
C ILE A 68 -20.89 -0.47 -9.87
N LEU A 69 -21.46 -1.31 -10.74
CA LEU A 69 -22.70 -0.99 -11.46
C LEU A 69 -23.94 -0.93 -10.56
N MET A 70 -23.95 -1.65 -9.45
CA MET A 70 -25.04 -1.63 -8.46
C MET A 70 -24.90 -0.49 -7.44
N SER A 71 -23.82 0.25 -7.42
CA SER A 71 -23.62 1.39 -6.53
C SER A 71 -24.76 2.42 -6.72
N LYS A 72 -25.12 3.10 -5.63
CA LYS A 72 -26.16 4.15 -5.62
C LYS A 72 -25.72 5.46 -6.29
N TYR A 73 -24.45 5.61 -6.61
CA TYR A 73 -23.95 6.79 -7.33
C TYR A 73 -24.58 6.89 -8.72
N PRO A 74 -24.93 8.10 -9.22
CA PRO A 74 -25.64 8.24 -10.50
C PRO A 74 -24.93 7.53 -11.65
N SER A 75 -25.68 6.77 -12.45
CA SER A 75 -25.12 5.95 -13.53
C SER A 75 -24.51 6.77 -14.68
N ASP A 76 -25.02 7.99 -14.91
CA ASP A 76 -24.50 8.96 -15.89
C ASP A 76 -23.21 9.67 -15.41
N CYS A 77 -22.90 9.54 -14.11
CA CYS A 77 -21.69 10.09 -13.51
C CYS A 77 -20.59 9.03 -13.26
N ARG A 78 -20.73 7.80 -13.74
CA ARG A 78 -19.69 6.77 -13.71
C ARG A 78 -19.70 5.93 -14.97
N GLU A 79 -18.55 5.71 -15.54
CA GLU A 79 -18.36 4.78 -16.65
C GLU A 79 -17.33 3.72 -16.24
N LEU A 80 -17.75 2.44 -16.26
CA LEU A 80 -16.91 1.33 -15.87
C LEU A 80 -16.19 0.75 -17.09
N ILE A 81 -14.88 0.76 -17.05
CA ILE A 81 -13.99 0.31 -18.11
C ILE A 81 -13.05 -0.77 -17.58
N VAL A 82 -13.18 -1.98 -18.07
CA VAL A 82 -12.23 -3.06 -17.79
C VAL A 82 -11.07 -2.96 -18.77
N LEU A 83 -9.87 -2.76 -18.24
CA LEU A 83 -8.62 -2.77 -19.00
C LEU A 83 -8.10 -4.20 -19.10
N ALA A 84 -8.44 -4.90 -20.17
CA ALA A 84 -8.07 -6.29 -20.39
C ALA A 84 -6.64 -6.37 -20.96
N ASP A 85 -5.68 -6.78 -20.14
CA ASP A 85 -4.27 -6.87 -20.49
C ASP A 85 -3.90 -8.23 -21.03
N ASN A 86 -3.80 -8.37 -22.36
CA ASN A 86 -3.39 -9.59 -23.02
C ASN A 86 -4.12 -10.85 -22.48
N CYS A 87 -5.44 -10.74 -22.25
CA CYS A 87 -6.26 -11.85 -21.77
C CYS A 87 -6.34 -12.98 -22.79
N THR A 88 -6.14 -14.21 -22.33
CA THR A 88 -6.22 -15.44 -23.13
C THR A 88 -7.36 -16.36 -22.68
N ASP A 89 -8.12 -15.94 -21.67
CA ASP A 89 -9.25 -16.68 -21.11
C ASP A 89 -10.58 -15.92 -21.32
N ALA A 90 -11.65 -16.36 -20.68
CA ALA A 90 -12.99 -15.76 -20.78
C ALA A 90 -13.17 -14.44 -19.98
N THR A 91 -12.10 -13.74 -19.59
CA THR A 91 -12.18 -12.48 -18.81
C THR A 91 -12.97 -11.42 -19.58
N VAL A 92 -12.64 -11.20 -20.85
CA VAL A 92 -13.28 -10.19 -21.70
C VAL A 92 -14.79 -10.48 -21.85
N SER A 93 -15.15 -11.69 -22.25
CA SER A 93 -16.57 -12.07 -22.44
C SER A 93 -17.38 -11.92 -21.15
N ARG A 94 -16.81 -12.33 -20.01
CA ARG A 94 -17.47 -12.22 -18.70
C ARG A 94 -17.63 -10.79 -18.21
N ALA A 95 -16.70 -9.90 -18.53
CA ALA A 95 -16.80 -8.48 -18.22
C ALA A 95 -17.89 -7.81 -19.06
N LEU A 96 -17.95 -8.09 -20.37
CA LEU A 96 -19.01 -7.61 -21.28
C LEU A 96 -20.39 -8.11 -20.86
N GLU A 97 -20.53 -9.41 -20.58
CA GLU A 97 -21.77 -10.01 -20.08
C GLU A 97 -22.26 -9.39 -18.76
N ALA A 98 -21.33 -8.94 -17.92
CA ALA A 98 -21.63 -8.26 -16.66
C ALA A 98 -22.02 -6.77 -16.84
N GLY A 99 -21.88 -6.21 -18.05
CA GLY A 99 -22.27 -4.84 -18.41
C GLY A 99 -21.13 -3.81 -18.40
N ALA A 100 -19.86 -4.23 -18.31
CA ALA A 100 -18.74 -3.31 -18.39
C ALA A 100 -18.37 -2.98 -19.84
N LEU A 101 -17.81 -1.77 -20.07
CA LEU A 101 -17.01 -1.52 -21.26
C LEU A 101 -15.67 -2.24 -21.13
N VAL A 102 -15.15 -2.79 -22.21
CA VAL A 102 -13.85 -3.48 -22.20
C VAL A 102 -12.93 -2.85 -23.24
N TRP A 103 -11.77 -2.42 -22.76
CA TRP A 103 -10.66 -2.00 -23.62
C TRP A 103 -9.57 -3.06 -23.60
N GLU A 104 -9.31 -3.69 -24.73
CA GLU A 104 -8.31 -4.73 -24.87
C GLU A 104 -6.95 -4.14 -25.24
N LYS A 105 -5.97 -4.30 -24.35
CA LYS A 105 -4.56 -4.00 -24.60
C LYS A 105 -3.86 -5.25 -25.12
N LYS A 106 -3.53 -5.28 -26.39
CA LYS A 106 -2.85 -6.42 -27.07
C LYS A 106 -1.33 -6.21 -27.19
N THR A 107 -0.83 -5.01 -26.87
CA THR A 107 0.61 -4.74 -26.83
C THR A 107 1.22 -5.26 -25.54
N PRO A 108 2.50 -5.68 -25.55
CA PRO A 108 3.19 -6.11 -24.31
C PRO A 108 3.07 -5.06 -23.20
N SER A 109 2.95 -5.54 -21.97
CA SER A 109 2.93 -4.69 -20.77
C SER A 109 3.94 -5.20 -19.74
N ALA A 110 4.68 -4.30 -19.11
CA ALA A 110 5.61 -4.62 -18.03
C ALA A 110 4.89 -4.90 -16.68
N GLY A 111 3.63 -4.46 -16.56
CA GLY A 111 2.80 -4.64 -15.37
C GLY A 111 1.60 -3.72 -15.34
N LYS A 112 0.94 -3.67 -14.18
CA LYS A 112 -0.28 -2.86 -13.97
C LYS A 112 -0.06 -1.37 -14.27
N GLY A 113 1.11 -0.81 -13.94
CA GLY A 113 1.45 0.59 -14.21
C GLY A 113 1.33 0.95 -15.70
N ASP A 114 1.80 0.08 -16.61
CA ASP A 114 1.69 0.28 -18.06
C ASP A 114 0.25 0.18 -18.56
N VAL A 115 -0.53 -0.73 -17.98
CA VAL A 115 -1.95 -0.89 -18.31
C VAL A 115 -2.73 0.35 -17.90
N LEU A 116 -2.46 0.85 -16.69
CA LEU A 116 -3.04 2.10 -16.20
C LEU A 116 -2.62 3.30 -17.06
N ALA A 117 -1.33 3.44 -17.39
CA ALA A 117 -0.86 4.52 -18.26
C ALA A 117 -1.62 4.54 -19.60
N TRP A 118 -1.75 3.38 -20.23
CA TRP A 118 -2.46 3.20 -21.50
C TRP A 118 -3.97 3.52 -21.41
N GLY A 119 -4.63 3.14 -20.30
CA GLY A 119 -6.05 3.43 -20.07
C GLY A 119 -6.28 4.88 -19.70
N ILE A 120 -5.49 5.44 -18.79
CA ILE A 120 -5.57 6.81 -18.31
C ILE A 120 -5.35 7.82 -19.46
N GLU A 121 -4.37 7.57 -20.34
CA GLU A 121 -4.13 8.41 -21.51
C GLU A 121 -5.41 8.59 -22.36
N ARG A 122 -6.16 7.50 -22.59
CA ARG A 122 -7.43 7.53 -23.34
C ARG A 122 -8.54 8.24 -22.60
N VAL A 123 -8.63 8.03 -21.29
CA VAL A 123 -9.58 8.74 -20.42
C VAL A 123 -9.33 10.24 -20.48
N VAL A 124 -8.07 10.66 -20.30
CA VAL A 124 -7.68 12.08 -20.34
C VAL A 124 -7.94 12.69 -21.74
N ALA A 125 -7.56 12.00 -22.80
CA ALA A 125 -7.77 12.46 -24.18
C ALA A 125 -9.26 12.65 -24.52
N SER A 126 -10.16 11.91 -23.87
CA SER A 126 -11.61 12.04 -24.10
C SER A 126 -12.20 13.35 -23.56
N GLY A 127 -11.57 13.97 -22.56
CA GLY A 127 -12.07 15.19 -21.89
C GLY A 127 -13.42 15.02 -21.16
N LYS A 128 -13.90 13.79 -20.96
CA LYS A 128 -15.26 13.52 -20.46
C LYS A 128 -15.37 13.43 -18.95
N TYR A 129 -14.26 13.18 -18.24
CA TYR A 129 -14.27 12.78 -16.83
C TYR A 129 -13.57 13.80 -15.95
N ASP A 130 -14.13 14.02 -14.76
CA ASP A 130 -13.54 14.87 -13.72
C ASP A 130 -12.48 14.08 -12.92
N ALA A 131 -12.74 12.80 -12.67
CA ALA A 131 -11.93 11.94 -11.81
C ALA A 131 -11.77 10.53 -12.39
N ILE A 132 -10.72 9.85 -11.94
CA ILE A 132 -10.41 8.46 -12.27
C ILE A 132 -10.43 7.65 -10.98
N ALA A 133 -11.16 6.53 -10.97
CA ALA A 133 -11.14 5.52 -9.91
C ALA A 133 -10.42 4.25 -10.41
N VAL A 134 -9.61 3.64 -9.57
CA VAL A 134 -8.82 2.45 -9.93
C VAL A 134 -9.14 1.29 -8.99
N PHE A 135 -9.49 0.14 -9.58
CA PHE A 135 -9.76 -1.12 -8.88
C PHE A 135 -9.00 -2.29 -9.51
N ASP A 136 -8.75 -3.31 -8.71
CA ASP A 136 -8.32 -4.62 -9.18
C ASP A 136 -9.51 -5.51 -9.54
N ALA A 137 -9.24 -6.59 -10.25
CA ALA A 137 -10.27 -7.46 -10.81
C ALA A 137 -11.02 -8.33 -9.76
N ASP A 138 -10.59 -8.31 -8.51
CA ASP A 138 -11.17 -9.03 -7.37
C ASP A 138 -11.84 -8.12 -6.34
N ASN A 139 -11.86 -6.82 -6.58
CA ASN A 139 -12.36 -5.85 -5.61
C ASN A 139 -13.89 -5.75 -5.60
N ILE A 140 -14.46 -5.61 -4.43
CA ILE A 140 -15.89 -5.36 -4.20
C ILE A 140 -16.01 -4.00 -3.50
N ALA A 141 -16.47 -2.98 -4.22
CA ALA A 141 -16.70 -1.66 -3.66
C ALA A 141 -18.00 -1.65 -2.84
N SER A 142 -18.02 -0.92 -1.72
CA SER A 142 -19.25 -0.67 -0.97
C SER A 142 -20.18 0.30 -1.71
N ASP A 143 -21.48 0.26 -1.41
CA ASP A 143 -22.49 1.13 -2.03
C ASP A 143 -22.17 2.62 -1.91
N GLY A 144 -21.56 3.03 -0.79
CA GLY A 144 -21.21 4.43 -0.50
C GLY A 144 -19.85 4.87 -1.01
N TRP A 145 -19.07 3.99 -1.63
CA TRP A 145 -17.68 4.27 -1.99
C TRP A 145 -17.54 5.51 -2.87
N PHE A 146 -18.33 5.62 -3.93
CA PHE A 146 -18.25 6.75 -4.87
C PHE A 146 -18.71 8.06 -4.24
N ASP A 147 -19.75 8.05 -3.40
CA ASP A 147 -20.21 9.24 -2.69
C ASP A 147 -19.13 9.77 -1.75
N ALA A 148 -18.51 8.90 -0.96
CA ALA A 148 -17.45 9.29 -0.04
C ALA A 148 -16.21 9.83 -0.78
N MET A 149 -15.80 9.19 -1.88
CA MET A 149 -14.71 9.69 -2.72
C MET A 149 -15.02 11.04 -3.37
N ASN A 150 -16.26 11.19 -3.89
CA ASN A 150 -16.74 12.44 -4.45
C ASN A 150 -16.67 13.59 -3.43
N ASP A 151 -17.17 13.34 -2.23
CA ASP A 151 -17.21 14.34 -1.16
C ASP A 151 -15.79 14.81 -0.79
N ALA A 152 -14.84 13.87 -0.67
CA ALA A 152 -13.45 14.19 -0.37
C ALA A 152 -12.76 14.97 -1.51
N LEU A 153 -12.97 14.57 -2.78
CA LEU A 153 -12.39 15.25 -3.92
C LEU A 153 -12.97 16.66 -4.10
N GLN A 154 -14.24 16.87 -3.79
CA GLN A 154 -14.90 18.17 -3.82
C GLN A 154 -14.50 19.06 -2.63
N ASP A 155 -14.09 18.47 -1.49
CA ASP A 155 -13.56 19.19 -0.33
C ASP A 155 -12.07 19.56 -0.45
N GLY A 156 -11.54 19.53 -1.69
CA GLY A 156 -10.19 20.00 -2.02
C GLY A 156 -9.09 18.95 -1.98
N GLU A 157 -9.40 17.67 -1.74
CA GLU A 157 -8.43 16.59 -1.95
C GLU A 157 -8.29 16.30 -3.44
N THR A 158 -7.09 15.96 -3.88
CA THR A 158 -6.84 15.67 -5.30
C THR A 158 -6.55 14.19 -5.57
N VAL A 159 -6.05 13.48 -4.57
CA VAL A 159 -5.82 12.03 -4.59
C VAL A 159 -6.32 11.44 -3.29
N VAL A 160 -7.19 10.45 -3.38
CA VAL A 160 -7.86 9.82 -2.23
C VAL A 160 -7.77 8.30 -2.28
N THR A 161 -7.69 7.65 -1.14
CA THR A 161 -7.69 6.19 -1.00
C THR A 161 -8.74 5.76 0.00
N GLY A 162 -9.45 4.69 -0.33
CA GLY A 162 -10.47 4.10 0.53
C GLY A 162 -9.90 3.15 1.58
N ARG A 163 -10.79 2.62 2.41
CA ARG A 163 -10.48 1.59 3.40
C ARG A 163 -10.45 0.23 2.72
N ARG A 164 -9.30 -0.41 2.77
CA ARG A 164 -9.09 -1.76 2.26
C ARG A 164 -9.44 -2.80 3.31
N CYS A 165 -10.35 -3.68 2.99
CA CYS A 165 -10.83 -4.76 3.84
C CYS A 165 -10.52 -6.10 3.17
N SER A 166 -10.41 -7.18 3.97
CA SER A 166 -10.21 -8.53 3.42
C SER A 166 -11.56 -9.24 3.26
N SER A 167 -11.83 -9.80 2.07
CA SER A 167 -13.05 -10.60 1.85
C SER A 167 -12.97 -11.97 2.55
N ASN A 168 -11.75 -12.50 2.73
CA ASN A 168 -11.46 -13.82 3.29
C ASN A 168 -10.64 -13.77 4.60
N ALA A 169 -10.94 -12.81 5.50
CA ALA A 169 -10.19 -12.53 6.72
C ALA A 169 -9.92 -13.74 7.65
N CYS A 170 -10.83 -14.72 7.66
CA CYS A 170 -10.81 -15.87 8.57
C CYS A 170 -10.48 -17.21 7.89
N THR A 171 -10.25 -17.25 6.58
CA THR A 171 -10.10 -18.52 5.83
C THR A 171 -8.76 -19.20 6.08
N SER A 172 -7.72 -18.44 6.34
CA SER A 172 -6.39 -18.98 6.69
C SER A 172 -5.65 -18.09 7.68
N LEU A 173 -4.57 -18.61 8.28
CA LEU A 173 -3.68 -17.84 9.12
C LEU A 173 -3.06 -16.67 8.34
N ILE A 174 -2.74 -16.90 7.08
CA ILE A 174 -2.05 -15.95 6.21
C ILE A 174 -3.01 -14.83 5.79
N SER A 175 -4.24 -15.16 5.36
CA SER A 175 -5.24 -14.13 5.06
C SER A 175 -5.58 -13.27 6.28
N GLY A 176 -5.61 -13.88 7.47
CA GLY A 176 -5.74 -13.15 8.73
C GLY A 176 -4.56 -12.21 9.02
N TRP A 177 -3.31 -12.58 8.69
CA TRP A 177 -2.16 -11.68 8.78
C TRP A 177 -2.29 -10.48 7.83
N TYR A 178 -2.77 -10.69 6.61
CA TYR A 178 -3.04 -9.59 5.68
C TYR A 178 -4.14 -8.68 6.20
N THR A 179 -5.18 -9.23 6.82
CA THR A 179 -6.24 -8.41 7.44
C THR A 179 -5.67 -7.49 8.51
N VAL A 180 -4.86 -8.02 9.45
CA VAL A 180 -4.15 -7.19 10.45
C VAL A 180 -3.26 -6.15 9.78
N TYR A 181 -2.55 -6.51 8.72
CA TYR A 181 -1.68 -5.60 7.98
C TYR A 181 -2.47 -4.46 7.33
N TRP A 182 -3.63 -4.75 6.71
CA TRP A 182 -4.46 -3.72 6.12
C TRP A 182 -5.13 -2.83 7.16
N ASP A 183 -5.59 -3.38 8.29
CA ASP A 183 -6.08 -2.59 9.42
C ASP A 183 -4.99 -1.64 9.96
N MET A 184 -3.76 -2.12 10.08
CA MET A 184 -2.61 -1.28 10.45
C MET A 184 -2.36 -0.17 9.42
N MET A 185 -2.43 -0.48 8.13
CA MET A 185 -2.28 0.51 7.06
C MET A 185 -3.41 1.54 7.04
N ASN A 186 -4.64 1.11 7.25
CA ASN A 186 -5.81 1.96 7.32
C ASN A 186 -5.75 2.88 8.54
N GLU A 187 -5.65 2.31 9.76
CA GLU A 187 -5.88 3.02 11.02
C GLU A 187 -4.61 3.67 11.60
N LEU A 188 -3.46 2.99 11.52
CA LEU A 188 -2.21 3.48 12.11
C LEU A 188 -1.26 4.14 11.09
N SER A 189 -1.61 4.12 9.80
CA SER A 189 -0.81 4.79 8.77
C SER A 189 -1.61 5.88 8.05
N ASN A 190 -2.63 5.52 7.28
CA ASN A 190 -3.33 6.45 6.41
C ASN A 190 -4.25 7.41 7.18
N ARG A 191 -5.07 6.89 8.12
CA ARG A 191 -5.96 7.70 8.94
C ARG A 191 -5.20 8.73 9.76
N VAL A 192 -4.19 8.31 10.52
CA VAL A 192 -3.43 9.22 11.41
C VAL A 192 -2.74 10.34 10.61
N ARG A 193 -2.20 10.03 9.44
CA ARG A 193 -1.58 11.03 8.56
C ARG A 193 -2.59 11.99 7.99
N THR A 194 -3.73 11.50 7.54
CA THR A 194 -4.82 12.36 7.03
C THR A 194 -5.33 13.31 8.10
N ASN A 195 -5.51 12.84 9.35
CA ASN A 195 -5.92 13.67 10.49
C ASN A 195 -4.92 14.79 10.80
N LEU A 196 -3.65 14.58 10.53
CA LEU A 196 -2.56 15.56 10.72
C LEU A 196 -2.31 16.46 9.51
N GLY A 197 -3.06 16.29 8.40
CA GLY A 197 -2.79 17.02 7.15
C GLY A 197 -1.54 16.53 6.43
N LEU A 198 -0.97 15.40 6.85
CA LEU A 198 0.12 14.70 6.19
C LEU A 198 -0.39 13.84 5.02
N SER A 199 0.50 13.19 4.29
CA SER A 199 0.14 12.30 3.19
C SER A 199 0.04 10.86 3.67
N GLY A 200 -1.10 10.23 3.44
CA GLY A 200 -1.20 8.78 3.39
C GLY A 200 -0.45 8.20 2.19
N LYS A 201 -0.65 6.91 1.92
CA LYS A 201 -0.14 6.25 0.72
C LYS A 201 -1.21 5.40 0.06
N LEU A 202 -1.15 5.30 -1.25
CA LEU A 202 -1.95 4.36 -2.02
C LEU A 202 -1.52 2.92 -1.73
N THR A 203 -2.45 1.98 -1.86
CA THR A 203 -2.25 0.55 -1.54
C THR A 203 -2.60 -0.36 -2.72
N GLY A 204 -2.38 0.13 -3.93
CA GLY A 204 -2.54 -0.61 -5.17
C GLY A 204 -3.89 -0.45 -5.82
N THR A 205 -4.95 -0.32 -5.05
CA THR A 205 -6.33 -0.38 -5.54
C THR A 205 -7.29 0.40 -4.64
N GLY A 206 -8.57 0.57 -5.03
CA GLY A 206 -9.57 1.27 -4.23
C GLY A 206 -9.22 2.74 -3.97
N PHE A 207 -8.67 3.42 -4.96
CA PHE A 207 -8.31 4.83 -4.87
C PHE A 207 -8.89 5.62 -6.03
N ALA A 208 -9.01 6.93 -5.85
CA ALA A 208 -9.43 7.85 -6.90
C ALA A 208 -8.59 9.13 -6.88
N PHE A 209 -8.57 9.82 -8.01
CA PHE A 209 -7.89 11.10 -8.15
C PHE A 209 -8.56 11.96 -9.22
N LEU A 210 -8.48 13.28 -9.05
CA LEU A 210 -8.90 14.23 -10.07
C LEU A 210 -7.97 14.12 -11.29
N VAL A 211 -8.52 14.23 -12.50
CA VAL A 211 -7.71 14.27 -13.73
C VAL A 211 -6.65 15.38 -13.65
N SER A 212 -6.97 16.50 -13.02
CA SER A 212 -6.03 17.61 -12.77
C SER A 212 -4.86 17.27 -11.84
N ALA A 213 -4.93 16.20 -11.06
CA ALA A 213 -3.83 15.73 -10.22
C ALA A 213 -2.70 15.05 -11.01
N LEU A 214 -2.99 14.63 -12.24
CA LEU A 214 -1.98 14.16 -13.17
C LEU A 214 -1.16 15.36 -13.66
N GLY A 215 0.10 15.44 -13.39
CA GLY A 215 0.94 16.49 -13.94
C GLY A 215 0.95 16.48 -15.49
N PRO A 216 1.66 17.40 -16.14
CA PRO A 216 1.71 17.52 -17.60
C PRO A 216 2.21 16.26 -18.31
N GLU A 217 2.91 15.40 -17.57
CA GLU A 217 3.42 14.14 -18.07
C GLU A 217 2.41 12.97 -18.01
N GLY A 218 1.23 13.17 -17.42
CA GLY A 218 0.21 12.15 -17.21
C GLY A 218 0.64 11.09 -16.19
N TRP A 219 0.17 9.85 -16.34
CA TRP A 219 0.53 8.72 -15.50
C TRP A 219 1.83 8.09 -16.01
N LYS A 220 2.93 8.33 -15.30
CA LYS A 220 4.26 7.80 -15.64
C LYS A 220 4.87 7.09 -14.44
N THR A 221 4.53 5.82 -14.25
CA THR A 221 5.14 4.96 -13.26
C THR A 221 6.03 3.92 -13.94
N ARG A 222 7.14 3.56 -13.29
CA ARG A 222 8.19 2.69 -13.84
C ARG A 222 8.54 1.53 -12.91
N THR A 223 7.95 1.51 -11.72
CA THR A 223 8.25 0.52 -10.70
C THR A 223 7.16 -0.56 -10.62
N MET A 224 7.47 -1.67 -9.94
CA MET A 224 6.49 -2.75 -9.68
C MET A 224 5.42 -2.39 -8.64
N VAL A 225 5.50 -1.21 -8.07
CA VAL A 225 4.56 -0.63 -7.09
C VAL A 225 4.17 0.76 -7.57
N GLU A 226 3.40 0.77 -8.66
CA GLU A 226 2.95 1.98 -9.37
C GLU A 226 2.20 2.95 -8.46
N ASP A 227 1.50 2.42 -7.46
CA ASP A 227 0.73 3.12 -6.45
C ASP A 227 1.63 3.90 -5.47
N VAL A 228 2.67 3.26 -4.96
CA VAL A 228 3.68 3.90 -4.10
C VAL A 228 4.43 4.95 -4.90
N GLU A 229 4.80 4.66 -6.14
CA GLU A 229 5.46 5.61 -7.02
C GLU A 229 4.58 6.84 -7.31
N PHE A 230 3.28 6.63 -7.60
CA PHE A 230 2.35 7.74 -7.81
C PHE A 230 2.12 8.55 -6.52
N THR A 231 2.12 7.91 -5.36
CA THR A 231 2.12 8.60 -4.05
C THR A 231 3.31 9.55 -3.92
N VAL A 232 4.51 9.09 -4.27
CA VAL A 232 5.74 9.91 -4.25
C VAL A 232 5.63 11.09 -5.21
N GLN A 233 5.19 10.85 -6.44
CA GLN A 233 5.01 11.89 -7.45
C GLN A 233 3.96 12.93 -7.01
N THR A 234 2.87 12.49 -6.38
CA THR A 234 1.86 13.38 -5.80
C THR A 234 2.46 14.30 -4.74
N ASN A 235 3.27 13.74 -3.83
CA ASN A 235 3.94 14.52 -2.79
C ASN A 235 4.94 15.54 -3.36
N PHE A 236 5.67 15.19 -4.41
CA PHE A 236 6.59 16.12 -5.09
C PHE A 236 5.88 17.28 -5.77
N ARG A 237 4.64 17.08 -6.23
CA ARG A 237 3.80 18.14 -6.80
C ARG A 237 3.13 19.02 -5.73
N GLY A 238 3.44 18.83 -4.44
CA GLY A 238 2.83 19.54 -3.33
C GLY A 238 1.44 19.03 -2.93
N GLY A 239 0.94 17.97 -3.60
CA GLY A 239 -0.27 17.26 -3.25
C GLY A 239 -0.11 16.33 -2.05
N ARG A 240 -1.17 15.58 -1.74
CA ARG A 240 -1.15 14.49 -0.74
C ARG A 240 -2.14 13.41 -1.12
N VAL A 241 -1.96 12.22 -0.55
CA VAL A 241 -2.98 11.17 -0.55
C VAL A 241 -3.79 11.31 0.73
N ALA A 242 -5.09 11.56 0.62
CA ALA A 242 -5.99 11.58 1.76
C ALA A 242 -6.73 10.23 1.91
N TYR A 243 -6.92 9.79 3.13
CA TYR A 243 -7.65 8.56 3.45
C TYR A 243 -9.10 8.87 3.74
N VAL A 244 -10.01 8.12 3.11
CA VAL A 244 -11.46 8.26 3.23
C VAL A 244 -12.02 6.97 3.84
N PRO A 245 -12.22 6.91 5.16
CA PRO A 245 -12.62 5.69 5.85
C PRO A 245 -14.03 5.19 5.49
N GLU A 246 -14.89 6.08 4.99
CA GLU A 246 -16.26 5.75 4.56
C GLU A 246 -16.30 5.06 3.18
N ALA A 247 -15.21 5.14 2.42
CA ALA A 247 -15.07 4.52 1.11
C ALA A 247 -14.41 3.15 1.21
N ASP A 248 -15.10 2.17 1.80
CA ASP A 248 -14.56 0.82 1.96
C ASP A 248 -14.77 -0.06 0.72
N TYR A 249 -13.81 -0.94 0.53
CA TYR A 249 -13.84 -1.99 -0.47
C TYR A 249 -13.15 -3.24 0.08
N ALA A 250 -13.51 -4.40 -0.46
CA ALA A 250 -12.91 -5.67 -0.05
C ALA A 250 -12.21 -6.35 -1.23
N ASP A 251 -11.10 -7.02 -0.95
CA ASP A 251 -10.38 -7.86 -1.89
C ASP A 251 -9.95 -9.20 -1.27
N GLU A 252 -9.57 -10.15 -2.13
CA GLU A 252 -9.15 -11.49 -1.71
C GLU A 252 -7.66 -11.48 -1.34
N GLN A 253 -7.33 -11.96 -0.13
CA GLN A 253 -5.96 -12.03 0.37
C GLN A 253 -5.33 -13.41 0.08
N PRO A 254 -4.00 -13.48 -0.11
CA PRO A 254 -3.30 -14.75 -0.22
C PRO A 254 -3.55 -15.68 0.97
N GLU A 255 -3.77 -16.97 0.69
CA GLU A 255 -4.04 -17.98 1.72
C GLU A 255 -2.85 -18.91 1.98
N THR A 256 -1.91 -18.97 1.05
CA THR A 256 -0.75 -19.87 1.12
C THR A 256 0.57 -19.10 1.25
N PHE A 257 1.55 -19.73 1.91
CA PHE A 257 2.90 -19.14 2.05
C PHE A 257 3.53 -18.82 0.69
N GLN A 258 3.32 -19.66 -0.32
CA GLN A 258 3.89 -19.46 -1.65
C GLN A 258 3.38 -18.17 -2.31
N TYR A 259 2.07 -17.90 -2.23
CA TYR A 259 1.47 -16.69 -2.80
C TYR A 259 1.84 -15.44 -1.98
N MET A 260 1.80 -15.54 -0.64
CA MET A 260 2.30 -14.51 0.26
C MET A 260 3.74 -14.13 -0.07
N TRP A 261 4.66 -15.11 -0.11
CA TRP A 261 6.08 -14.86 -0.40
C TRP A 261 6.30 -14.21 -1.76
N ARG A 262 5.54 -14.64 -2.80
CA ARG A 262 5.56 -14.02 -4.12
C ARG A 262 5.15 -12.56 -4.09
N GLN A 263 4.07 -12.24 -3.38
CA GLN A 263 3.56 -10.87 -3.25
C GLN A 263 4.52 -9.97 -2.45
N LEU A 264 5.01 -10.44 -1.30
CA LEU A 264 5.95 -9.69 -0.46
C LEU A 264 7.26 -9.39 -1.21
N ARG A 265 7.79 -10.35 -1.98
CA ARG A 265 8.96 -10.11 -2.83
C ARG A 265 8.71 -9.06 -3.91
N ARG A 266 7.55 -9.05 -4.52
CA ARG A 266 7.17 -8.02 -5.48
C ARG A 266 7.12 -6.64 -4.84
N TRP A 267 6.47 -6.51 -3.68
CA TRP A 267 6.42 -5.27 -2.94
C TRP A 267 7.81 -4.79 -2.53
N ALA A 268 8.63 -5.67 -1.99
CA ALA A 268 9.98 -5.35 -1.59
C ALA A 268 10.85 -4.90 -2.78
N THR A 269 10.77 -5.61 -3.91
CA THR A 269 11.49 -5.22 -5.14
C THR A 269 11.03 -3.83 -5.62
N GLY A 270 9.72 -3.59 -5.66
CA GLY A 270 9.16 -2.29 -6.03
C GLY A 270 9.59 -1.17 -5.08
N GLY A 271 9.61 -1.44 -3.77
CA GLY A 271 10.12 -0.52 -2.76
C GLY A 271 11.59 -0.12 -3.01
N TRP A 272 12.45 -1.08 -3.36
CA TRP A 272 13.84 -0.80 -3.77
C TRP A 272 13.92 0.04 -5.05
N GLN A 273 13.06 -0.21 -6.03
CA GLN A 273 13.00 0.58 -7.25
C GLN A 273 12.60 2.04 -6.94
N VAL A 274 11.58 2.25 -6.10
CA VAL A 274 11.18 3.58 -5.64
C VAL A 274 12.30 4.27 -4.87
N ALA A 275 12.92 3.59 -3.91
CA ALA A 275 14.03 4.15 -3.14
C ALA A 275 15.17 4.57 -4.07
N ARG A 276 15.58 3.73 -5.02
CA ARG A 276 16.66 4.03 -5.97
C ARG A 276 16.35 5.22 -6.88
N LEU A 277 15.10 5.34 -7.34
CA LEU A 277 14.70 6.40 -8.27
C LEU A 277 14.49 7.73 -7.56
N TYR A 278 13.99 7.72 -6.32
CA TYR A 278 13.46 8.92 -5.68
C TYR A 278 14.22 9.38 -4.44
N LEU A 279 15.16 8.58 -3.88
CA LEU A 279 15.91 8.96 -2.67
C LEU A 279 16.60 10.32 -2.81
N PHE A 280 17.45 10.48 -3.83
CA PHE A 280 18.19 11.74 -4.04
C PHE A 280 17.29 12.89 -4.51
N PRO A 281 16.36 12.70 -5.48
CA PRO A 281 15.37 13.72 -5.81
C PRO A 281 14.59 14.20 -4.58
N TRP A 282 14.25 13.27 -3.66
CA TRP A 282 13.51 13.62 -2.44
C TRP A 282 14.34 14.46 -1.48
N LEU A 283 15.56 14.06 -1.21
CA LEU A 283 16.49 14.86 -0.39
C LEU A 283 16.68 16.26 -1.00
N GLY A 284 16.86 16.34 -2.30
CA GLY A 284 16.96 17.62 -3.01
C GLY A 284 15.69 18.48 -2.93
N ALA A 285 14.52 17.86 -2.99
CA ALA A 285 13.24 18.57 -2.81
C ALA A 285 13.06 19.06 -1.38
N LEU A 286 13.42 18.23 -0.39
CA LEU A 286 13.33 18.58 1.02
C LEU A 286 14.26 19.74 1.38
N CYS A 287 15.48 19.80 0.79
CA CYS A 287 16.41 20.91 0.98
C CYS A 287 15.91 22.21 0.34
N ARG A 288 15.26 22.14 -0.83
CA ARG A 288 14.78 23.33 -1.56
C ARG A 288 13.46 23.88 -1.02
N HIS A 289 12.56 22.97 -0.62
CA HIS A 289 11.21 23.28 -0.14
C HIS A 289 10.89 22.45 1.11
N PRO A 290 11.47 22.80 2.28
CA PRO A 290 11.26 22.04 3.50
C PRO A 290 9.79 22.01 3.87
N SER A 291 9.24 20.81 3.95
CA SER A 291 7.84 20.55 4.26
C SER A 291 7.73 19.35 5.19
N LEU A 292 6.97 19.50 6.27
CA LEU A 292 6.70 18.40 7.20
C LEU A 292 6.03 17.22 6.49
N ARG A 293 5.16 17.48 5.52
CA ARG A 293 4.51 16.46 4.69
C ARG A 293 5.53 15.68 3.87
N LEU A 294 6.45 16.38 3.20
CA LEU A 294 7.47 15.74 2.39
C LEU A 294 8.45 14.95 3.28
N PHE A 295 8.81 15.48 4.44
CA PHE A 295 9.64 14.79 5.43
C PHE A 295 8.96 13.51 5.94
N ASP A 296 7.71 13.59 6.43
CA ASP A 296 6.98 12.42 6.92
C ASP A 296 6.79 11.36 5.84
N SER A 297 6.43 11.74 4.62
CA SER A 297 6.21 10.79 3.53
C SER A 297 7.48 10.02 3.14
N PHE A 298 8.65 10.65 3.25
CA PHE A 298 9.94 9.99 3.10
C PHE A 298 10.16 8.92 4.19
N PHE A 299 9.94 9.28 5.45
CA PHE A 299 10.07 8.35 6.57
C PHE A 299 9.03 7.23 6.51
N ALA A 300 7.79 7.52 6.09
CA ALA A 300 6.72 6.52 5.96
C ALA A 300 7.08 5.41 4.96
N ILE A 301 7.78 5.74 3.87
CA ILE A 301 8.23 4.74 2.89
C ILE A 301 9.42 3.94 3.42
N LEU A 302 10.33 4.59 4.14
CA LEU A 302 11.53 3.94 4.67
C LEU A 302 11.23 3.05 5.90
N THR A 303 10.12 3.24 6.60
CA THR A 303 9.84 2.52 7.86
C THR A 303 9.92 0.99 7.71
N GLY A 304 9.30 0.42 6.67
CA GLY A 304 9.36 -1.03 6.45
C GLY A 304 10.77 -1.55 6.13
N MET A 305 11.56 -0.75 5.43
CA MET A 305 12.96 -1.07 5.12
C MET A 305 13.85 -0.93 6.35
N SER A 306 13.65 0.12 7.17
CA SER A 306 14.47 0.37 8.36
C SER A 306 14.39 -0.77 9.37
N VAL A 307 13.20 -1.32 9.62
CA VAL A 307 13.02 -2.49 10.50
C VAL A 307 13.83 -3.69 9.99
N SER A 308 13.81 -3.93 8.67
CA SER A 308 14.57 -5.03 8.05
C SER A 308 16.08 -4.87 8.25
N PHE A 309 16.61 -3.66 8.13
CA PHE A 309 18.02 -3.38 8.36
C PHE A 309 18.40 -3.39 9.84
N ILE A 310 17.53 -2.92 10.73
CA ILE A 310 17.75 -3.04 12.17
C ILE A 310 17.93 -4.52 12.55
N LEU A 311 17.05 -5.40 12.06
CA LEU A 311 17.18 -6.85 12.29
C LEU A 311 18.49 -7.41 11.71
N LEU A 312 18.83 -7.03 10.47
CA LEU A 312 20.08 -7.47 9.84
C LEU A 312 21.31 -7.03 10.64
N PHE A 313 21.40 -5.75 10.99
CA PHE A 313 22.57 -5.23 11.71
C PHE A 313 22.66 -5.75 13.14
N ASN A 314 21.51 -6.04 13.78
CA ASN A 314 21.49 -6.70 15.06
C ASN A 314 22.06 -8.13 15.00
N VAL A 315 21.69 -8.91 13.96
CA VAL A 315 22.27 -10.24 13.71
C VAL A 315 23.76 -10.15 13.38
N LEU A 316 24.15 -9.27 12.45
CA LEU A 316 25.56 -9.10 12.08
C LEU A 316 26.42 -8.63 13.27
N GLY A 317 25.89 -7.73 14.09
CA GLY A 317 26.54 -7.27 15.31
C GLY A 317 26.79 -8.40 16.32
N LEU A 318 25.79 -9.29 16.51
CA LEU A 318 25.98 -10.47 17.35
C LEU A 318 27.05 -11.43 16.78
N VAL A 319 26.95 -11.77 15.48
CA VAL A 319 27.93 -12.65 14.82
C VAL A 319 29.33 -12.08 14.93
N PHE A 320 29.50 -10.78 14.71
CA PHE A 320 30.80 -10.11 14.83
C PHE A 320 31.35 -10.19 16.25
N ARG A 321 30.54 -9.95 17.30
CA ARG A 321 30.95 -10.08 18.71
C ARG A 321 31.35 -11.52 19.05
N LEU A 322 30.61 -12.52 18.56
CA LEU A 322 30.95 -13.93 18.73
C LEU A 322 32.31 -14.28 18.10
N CYS A 323 32.53 -13.88 16.85
CA CYS A 323 33.79 -14.13 16.13
C CYS A 323 35.00 -13.39 16.74
N SER A 324 34.77 -12.26 17.42
CA SER A 324 35.82 -11.44 18.04
C SER A 324 36.10 -11.86 19.49
N GLY A 325 35.48 -12.94 20.01
CA GLY A 325 35.63 -13.35 21.37
C GLY A 325 35.02 -12.44 22.45
N GLN A 326 34.18 -11.48 22.02
CA GLN A 326 33.50 -10.51 22.88
C GLN A 326 32.15 -11.09 23.38
N VAL A 327 32.17 -12.33 23.80
CA VAL A 327 30.95 -13.05 24.23
C VAL A 327 30.68 -12.74 25.69
N GLY A 328 29.89 -11.70 25.97
CA GLY A 328 29.41 -11.39 27.29
C GLY A 328 27.87 -11.34 27.33
N GLY A 329 27.30 -11.42 28.52
CA GLY A 329 25.83 -11.31 28.69
C GLY A 329 25.23 -10.08 28.04
N HIS A 330 25.99 -8.99 27.93
CA HIS A 330 25.58 -7.75 27.24
C HIS A 330 25.28 -7.97 25.74
N ALA A 331 26.09 -8.75 25.02
CA ALA A 331 25.88 -9.00 23.59
C ALA A 331 24.53 -9.73 23.32
N PHE A 332 24.23 -10.73 24.13
CA PHE A 332 22.96 -11.44 24.06
C PHE A 332 21.79 -10.58 24.54
N ALA A 333 21.98 -9.78 25.59
CA ALA A 333 20.94 -8.85 26.06
C ALA A 333 20.54 -7.84 25.00
N VAL A 334 21.50 -7.25 24.27
CA VAL A 334 21.19 -6.34 23.14
C VAL A 334 20.46 -7.08 22.03
N PHE A 335 20.96 -8.24 21.62
CA PHE A 335 20.35 -9.04 20.55
C PHE A 335 18.88 -9.40 20.87
N PHE A 336 18.64 -10.05 22.01
CA PHE A 336 17.29 -10.43 22.41
C PHE A 336 16.41 -9.24 22.77
N GLY A 337 17.00 -8.15 23.30
CA GLY A 337 16.28 -6.89 23.56
C GLY A 337 15.69 -6.28 22.32
N VAL A 338 16.46 -6.18 21.22
CA VAL A 338 15.98 -5.65 19.93
C VAL A 338 14.89 -6.56 19.33
N PHE A 339 15.11 -7.88 19.32
CA PHE A 339 14.10 -8.83 18.84
C PHE A 339 12.83 -8.78 19.68
N GLY A 340 12.97 -8.83 21.02
CA GLY A 340 11.84 -8.75 21.94
C GLY A 340 11.05 -7.47 21.79
N PHE A 341 11.74 -6.32 21.63
CA PHE A 341 11.10 -5.04 21.38
C PHE A 341 10.27 -5.04 20.07
N ILE A 342 10.84 -5.54 18.98
CA ILE A 342 10.15 -5.63 17.68
C ILE A 342 8.91 -6.56 17.80
N PHE A 343 9.02 -7.68 18.50
CA PHE A 343 7.89 -8.58 18.73
C PHE A 343 6.78 -7.93 19.55
N VAL A 344 7.13 -7.31 20.67
CA VAL A 344 6.17 -6.62 21.55
C VAL A 344 5.48 -5.49 20.80
N MET A 345 6.23 -4.67 20.05
CA MET A 345 5.67 -3.63 19.23
C MET A 345 4.81 -4.18 18.08
N GLY A 346 5.18 -5.33 17.50
CA GLY A 346 4.36 -6.03 16.51
C GLY A 346 3.01 -6.47 17.07
N TRP A 347 2.97 -7.02 18.28
CA TRP A 347 1.70 -7.36 18.96
C TRP A 347 0.89 -6.11 19.31
N PHE A 348 1.54 -5.11 19.89
CA PHE A 348 0.84 -3.87 20.26
C PHE A 348 0.20 -3.20 19.04
N THR A 349 0.92 -3.09 17.93
CA THR A 349 0.37 -2.52 16.69
C THR A 349 -0.73 -3.38 16.09
N ALA A 350 -0.61 -4.73 16.12
CA ALA A 350 -1.64 -5.63 15.64
C ALA A 350 -2.93 -5.51 16.45
N ILE A 351 -2.83 -5.53 17.78
CA ILE A 351 -3.98 -5.38 18.68
C ILE A 351 -4.63 -4.02 18.51
N ALA A 352 -3.83 -2.94 18.48
CA ALA A 352 -4.33 -1.60 18.30
C ALA A 352 -5.03 -1.41 16.93
N ALA A 353 -4.45 -1.92 15.86
CA ALA A 353 -5.01 -1.84 14.51
C ALA A 353 -6.39 -2.51 14.45
N VAL A 354 -6.49 -3.76 14.93
CA VAL A 354 -7.75 -4.51 14.94
C VAL A 354 -8.78 -3.87 15.88
N ALA A 355 -8.37 -3.38 17.05
CA ALA A 355 -9.27 -2.71 17.99
C ALA A 355 -9.83 -1.38 17.45
N LEU A 356 -9.07 -0.68 16.62
CA LEU A 356 -9.48 0.59 16.01
C LEU A 356 -10.24 0.39 14.68
N SER A 357 -10.13 -0.78 14.06
CA SER A 357 -10.79 -1.09 12.79
C SER A 357 -12.31 -1.13 12.96
N PRO A 358 -13.06 -0.39 12.17
CA PRO A 358 -14.52 -0.49 12.15
C PRO A 358 -15.03 -1.67 11.31
N ASP A 359 -14.14 -2.44 10.66
CA ASP A 359 -14.53 -3.62 9.87
C ASP A 359 -14.99 -4.75 10.78
N LYS A 360 -16.14 -5.34 10.44
CA LYS A 360 -16.70 -6.49 11.16
C LYS A 360 -16.07 -7.84 10.77
N ARG A 361 -15.29 -7.85 9.69
CA ARG A 361 -14.54 -9.02 9.21
C ARG A 361 -13.24 -9.15 9.98
N MET A 362 -13.35 -9.66 11.20
CA MET A 362 -12.21 -9.74 12.13
C MET A 362 -11.26 -10.88 11.77
N PRO A 363 -9.94 -10.69 11.87
CA PRO A 363 -8.99 -11.78 11.78
C PRO A 363 -9.12 -12.71 13.00
N THR A 364 -8.67 -13.96 12.87
CA THR A 364 -8.66 -14.88 14.00
C THR A 364 -7.69 -14.41 15.10
N ALA A 365 -7.98 -14.72 16.38
CA ALA A 365 -7.08 -14.41 17.48
C ALA A 365 -5.66 -14.98 17.23
N ARG A 366 -5.58 -16.17 16.61
CA ARG A 366 -4.32 -16.80 16.22
C ARG A 366 -3.54 -15.93 15.24
N SER A 367 -4.20 -15.30 14.26
CA SER A 367 -3.56 -14.40 13.30
C SER A 367 -3.00 -13.16 13.98
N VAL A 368 -3.72 -12.58 14.93
CA VAL A 368 -3.25 -11.42 15.72
C VAL A 368 -2.04 -11.80 16.58
N LEU A 369 -2.11 -12.92 17.31
CA LEU A 369 -1.03 -13.37 18.18
C LEU A 369 0.25 -13.73 17.42
N THR A 370 0.12 -14.24 16.20
CA THR A 370 1.27 -14.64 15.37
C THR A 370 1.70 -13.57 14.36
N PHE A 371 1.08 -12.39 14.35
CA PHE A 371 1.39 -11.29 13.41
C PHE A 371 2.87 -10.85 13.41
N PRO A 372 3.62 -10.85 14.55
CA PRO A 372 5.05 -10.57 14.52
C PRO A 372 5.85 -11.50 13.59
N VAL A 373 5.39 -12.74 13.39
CA VAL A 373 6.01 -13.68 12.43
C VAL A 373 5.83 -13.17 10.99
N PHE A 374 4.64 -12.66 10.65
CA PHE A 374 4.43 -12.00 9.32
C PHE A 374 5.39 -10.84 9.12
N SER A 375 5.59 -10.00 10.14
CA SER A 375 6.53 -8.86 10.09
C SER A 375 7.98 -9.32 9.86
N LEU A 376 8.40 -10.45 10.45
CA LEU A 376 9.72 -11.05 10.18
C LEU A 376 9.82 -11.57 8.74
N ILE A 377 8.77 -12.23 8.22
CA ILE A 377 8.75 -12.73 6.85
C ILE A 377 8.79 -11.57 5.85
N LEU A 378 8.06 -10.48 6.12
CA LEU A 378 8.12 -9.25 5.34
C LEU A 378 9.56 -8.67 5.34
N SER A 379 10.18 -8.56 6.51
CA SER A 379 11.57 -8.08 6.65
C SER A 379 12.56 -8.98 5.91
N ALA A 380 12.40 -10.31 6.00
CA ALA A 380 13.21 -11.27 5.26
C ALA A 380 13.04 -11.08 3.73
N SER A 381 11.83 -10.78 3.24
CA SER A 381 11.59 -10.52 1.82
C SER A 381 12.31 -9.26 1.32
N VAL A 382 12.36 -8.21 2.14
CA VAL A 382 13.11 -6.97 1.83
C VAL A 382 14.60 -7.26 1.67
N LEU A 383 15.20 -8.00 2.61
CA LEU A 383 16.61 -8.35 2.55
C LEU A 383 16.93 -9.33 1.40
N TYR A 384 16.07 -10.34 1.19
CA TYR A 384 16.23 -11.32 0.12
C TYR A 384 16.24 -10.65 -1.26
N THR A 385 15.39 -9.67 -1.48
CA THR A 385 15.26 -8.99 -2.78
C THR A 385 16.41 -8.02 -3.11
N LEU A 386 17.27 -7.69 -2.14
CA LEU A 386 18.55 -7.01 -2.42
C LEU A 386 19.46 -7.87 -3.32
N VAL A 387 19.48 -9.18 -3.07
CA VAL A 387 20.36 -10.13 -3.79
C VAL A 387 19.60 -10.77 -4.97
N ARG A 388 18.31 -11.07 -4.80
CA ARG A 388 17.47 -11.75 -5.80
C ARG A 388 16.17 -11.00 -6.06
N PRO A 389 16.20 -9.84 -6.76
CA PRO A 389 15.01 -9.06 -7.07
C PRO A 389 14.05 -9.84 -7.97
N THR A 390 12.76 -9.56 -7.85
CA THR A 390 11.73 -10.07 -8.76
C THR A 390 11.87 -9.36 -10.13
N ARG A 391 12.02 -10.12 -11.20
CA ARG A 391 12.21 -9.54 -12.55
C ARG A 391 10.93 -9.47 -13.38
N THR A 392 9.98 -10.36 -13.10
CA THR A 392 8.73 -10.47 -13.86
C THR A 392 7.54 -10.51 -12.92
N TRP A 393 6.48 -9.82 -13.31
CA TRP A 393 5.19 -9.93 -12.64
C TRP A 393 4.55 -11.29 -12.96
N LYS A 394 4.09 -11.99 -11.94
CA LYS A 394 3.32 -13.22 -12.08
C LYS A 394 2.01 -13.06 -11.31
N PRO A 395 0.85 -13.32 -11.91
CA PRO A 395 -0.44 -13.22 -11.22
C PRO A 395 -0.51 -14.18 -10.03
N ILE A 396 -1.27 -13.79 -9.03
CA ILE A 396 -1.70 -14.65 -7.93
C ILE A 396 -3.09 -15.13 -8.31
N PRO A 397 -3.36 -16.45 -8.37
CA PRO A 397 -4.68 -16.95 -8.69
C PRO A 397 -5.68 -16.56 -7.60
N HIS A 398 -6.83 -16.04 -7.99
CA HIS A 398 -7.97 -15.80 -7.12
C HIS A 398 -8.92 -17.00 -7.16
N THR A 399 -9.50 -17.35 -6.01
CA THR A 399 -10.40 -18.51 -5.88
C THR A 399 -11.83 -18.15 -6.24
N GLY A 400 -12.20 -16.88 -6.08
CA GLY A 400 -13.54 -16.37 -6.38
C GLY A 400 -14.58 -16.94 -5.43
N GLY A 401 -14.22 -17.11 -4.16
CA GLY A 401 -15.07 -17.69 -3.12
C GLY A 401 -16.25 -16.83 -2.72
#